data_d66f2041ccca8e2948b88eb84ac8b993
#
_entry.id   d66f2041ccca8e2948b88eb84ac8b993
#
_cell.length_a   1.000
_cell.length_b   1.000
_cell.length_c   1.000
_cell.angle_alpha   90.00
_cell.angle_beta   90.00
_cell.angle_gamma   90.00
#
_symmetry.space_group_name_H-M   'P 1'
#
loop_
_entity.id
_entity.type
_entity.pdbx_description
1 polymer ?
#
loop_
_entity_poly.entity_id
_entity_poly.type
_entity_poly.pdbx_seq_one_letter_code
_entity_poly.pdbx_strand_id
1 'polypeptide(L)'
;MTKTILVVDDSASMRQVIGIALKSAGYTVIEGRDGKDALSKLAGQKVHLIISDVNMPVMDGISFVKEVKQMQNYKFTPIMMLTTESDDARKREGQAAGARAWMVKPFKVEQLLGAVQKLCMP
;
A
#
# COMPACT_ATOMS: atom_id res chain seq x y z
N MET A 1 14.68 -11.70 -9.47
CA MET A 1 14.87 -10.42 -8.76
C MET A 1 13.82 -10.23 -7.70
N THR A 2 14.24 -9.80 -6.55
CA THR A 2 13.32 -9.55 -5.43
C THR A 2 12.57 -8.24 -5.65
N LYS A 3 11.26 -8.29 -5.51
CA LYS A 3 10.44 -7.08 -5.62
C LYS A 3 10.25 -6.46 -4.24
N THR A 4 10.21 -5.13 -4.20
CA THR A 4 10.10 -4.37 -2.97
C THR A 4 8.69 -3.80 -2.84
N ILE A 5 8.09 -3.97 -1.67
CA ILE A 5 6.75 -3.52 -1.37
C ILE A 5 6.81 -2.57 -0.17
N LEU A 6 6.20 -1.40 -0.32
CA LEU A 6 6.02 -0.45 0.77
C LEU A 6 4.67 -0.72 1.43
N VAL A 7 4.68 -0.96 2.73
CA VAL A 7 3.46 -1.18 3.53
C VAL A 7 3.26 0.01 4.44
N VAL A 8 2.13 0.70 4.29
CA VAL A 8 1.80 1.90 5.04
C VAL A 8 0.56 1.65 5.89
N ASP A 9 0.71 1.67 7.20
CA ASP A 9 -0.38 1.44 8.14
C ASP A 9 0.05 2.03 9.49
N ASP A 10 -0.86 2.71 10.17
CA ASP A 10 -0.56 3.29 11.48
C ASP A 10 -0.54 2.23 12.60
N SER A 11 -1.05 1.03 12.34
CA SER A 11 -1.01 -0.08 13.28
C SER A 11 0.29 -0.87 13.10
N ALA A 12 1.15 -0.83 14.12
CA ALA A 12 2.41 -1.57 14.10
C ALA A 12 2.17 -3.08 13.97
N SER A 13 1.15 -3.60 14.65
CA SER A 13 0.83 -5.03 14.58
C SER A 13 0.34 -5.43 13.18
N MET A 14 -0.44 -4.59 12.53
CA MET A 14 -0.90 -4.87 11.16
C MET A 14 0.28 -4.85 10.18
N ARG A 15 1.18 -3.87 10.30
CA ARG A 15 2.39 -3.83 9.48
C ARG A 15 3.22 -5.09 9.66
N GLN A 16 3.33 -5.56 10.91
CA GLN A 16 4.08 -6.77 11.21
C GLN A 16 3.45 -8.01 10.55
N VAL A 17 2.13 -8.16 10.66
CA VAL A 17 1.41 -9.29 10.05
C VAL A 17 1.61 -9.29 8.54
N ILE A 18 1.38 -8.15 7.90
CA ILE A 18 1.54 -8.02 6.46
C ILE A 18 2.99 -8.24 6.05
N GLY A 19 3.92 -7.64 6.78
CA GLY A 19 5.35 -7.75 6.50
C GLY A 19 5.86 -9.18 6.57
N ILE A 20 5.44 -9.94 7.58
CA ILE A 20 5.84 -11.33 7.73
C ILE A 20 5.32 -12.15 6.54
N ALA A 21 4.05 -11.97 6.17
CA ALA A 21 3.46 -12.68 5.06
C ALA A 21 4.20 -12.40 3.74
N LEU A 22 4.52 -11.13 3.49
CA LEU A 22 5.22 -10.74 2.27
C LEU A 22 6.66 -11.24 2.23
N LYS A 23 7.37 -11.14 3.33
CA LYS A 23 8.74 -11.64 3.41
C LYS A 23 8.80 -13.15 3.22
N SER A 24 7.82 -13.87 3.78
CA SER A 24 7.72 -15.33 3.59
C SER A 24 7.48 -15.70 2.14
N ALA A 25 6.85 -14.81 1.37
CA ALA A 25 6.60 -15.02 -0.04
C ALA A 25 7.75 -14.53 -0.95
N GLY A 26 8.84 -14.04 -0.35
CA GLY A 26 10.03 -13.65 -1.08
C GLY A 26 10.15 -12.18 -1.43
N TYR A 27 9.29 -11.32 -0.89
CA TYR A 27 9.35 -9.88 -1.15
C TYR A 27 10.22 -9.17 -0.12
N THR A 28 10.82 -8.06 -0.54
CA THR A 28 11.47 -7.11 0.36
C THR A 28 10.42 -6.11 0.83
N VAL A 29 10.38 -5.78 2.11
CA VAL A 29 9.34 -4.93 2.69
C VAL A 29 9.96 -3.68 3.31
N ILE A 30 9.37 -2.53 2.97
CA ILE A 30 9.65 -1.25 3.61
C ILE A 30 8.36 -0.86 4.33
N GLU A 31 8.46 -0.32 5.55
CA GLU A 31 7.29 0.04 6.35
C GLU A 31 7.21 1.54 6.56
N GLY A 32 5.99 2.07 6.45
CA GLY A 32 5.66 3.45 6.81
C GLY A 32 4.53 3.46 7.83
N ARG A 33 4.65 4.27 8.87
CA ARG A 33 3.64 4.33 9.93
C ARG A 33 2.48 5.29 9.60
N ASP A 34 2.67 6.13 8.62
CA ASP A 34 1.64 7.03 8.08
C ASP A 34 2.08 7.51 6.70
N GLY A 35 1.25 8.33 6.06
CA GLY A 35 1.54 8.80 4.71
C GLY A 35 2.80 9.64 4.62
N LYS A 36 3.03 10.51 5.61
CA LYS A 36 4.20 11.37 5.61
C LYS A 36 5.49 10.58 5.78
N ASP A 37 5.49 9.64 6.72
CA ASP A 37 6.64 8.75 6.94
C ASP A 37 6.93 7.92 5.69
N ALA A 38 5.87 7.43 5.04
CA ALA A 38 6.00 6.63 3.82
C ALA A 38 6.61 7.44 2.69
N LEU A 39 6.18 8.69 2.50
CA LEU A 39 6.76 9.55 1.46
C LEU A 39 8.26 9.74 1.69
N SER A 40 8.65 9.94 2.94
CA SER A 40 10.06 10.06 3.31
C SER A 40 10.85 8.80 2.95
N LYS A 41 10.26 7.65 3.18
CA LYS A 41 10.92 6.37 2.92
C LYS A 41 10.95 5.98 1.45
N LEU A 42 10.07 6.53 0.64
CA LEU A 42 10.10 6.31 -0.80
C LEU A 42 11.32 6.94 -1.46
N ALA A 43 11.80 8.04 -0.94
CA ALA A 43 12.84 8.86 -1.59
C ALA A 43 14.05 8.01 -1.99
N GLY A 44 14.32 7.93 -3.29
CA GLY A 44 15.47 7.21 -3.82
C GLY A 44 15.35 5.70 -3.84
N GLN A 45 14.23 5.14 -3.40
CA GLN A 45 14.04 3.70 -3.35
C GLN A 45 13.22 3.20 -4.54
N LYS A 46 13.59 2.03 -5.05
CA LYS A 46 12.77 1.38 -6.08
C LYS A 46 11.70 0.55 -5.40
N VAL A 47 10.45 0.88 -5.66
CA VAL A 47 9.30 0.20 -5.06
C VAL A 47 8.38 -0.30 -6.17
N HIS A 48 7.97 -1.56 -6.08
CA HIS A 48 7.18 -2.23 -7.11
C HIS A 48 5.69 -2.23 -6.82
N LEU A 49 5.32 -2.07 -5.54
CA LEU A 49 3.92 -2.04 -5.11
C LEU A 49 3.84 -1.28 -3.79
N ILE A 50 2.77 -0.53 -3.61
CA ILE A 50 2.47 0.14 -2.36
C ILE A 50 1.16 -0.41 -1.83
N ILE A 51 1.16 -0.84 -0.56
CA ILE A 51 -0.05 -1.26 0.15
C ILE A 51 -0.27 -0.23 1.25
N SER A 52 -1.42 0.46 1.24
CA SER A 52 -1.67 1.54 2.19
C SER A 52 -3.03 1.42 2.84
N ASP A 53 -3.08 1.64 4.14
CA ASP A 53 -4.33 1.86 4.86
C ASP A 53 -4.96 3.18 4.39
N VAL A 54 -6.27 3.29 4.47
CA VAL A 54 -7.00 4.52 4.12
C VAL A 54 -7.00 5.49 5.30
N ASN A 55 -7.31 5.00 6.50
CA ASN A 55 -7.48 5.85 7.68
C ASN A 55 -6.20 5.88 8.51
N MET A 56 -5.47 6.97 8.41
CA MET A 56 -4.21 7.15 9.13
C MET A 56 -4.14 8.58 9.68
N PRO A 57 -3.44 8.79 10.81
CA PRO A 57 -3.20 10.15 11.29
C PRO A 57 -2.18 10.86 10.41
N VAL A 58 -2.07 12.15 10.55
CA VAL A 58 -1.12 13.03 9.87
C VAL A 58 -1.46 13.18 8.39
N MET A 59 -1.49 12.08 7.63
CA MET A 59 -1.87 12.08 6.22
C MET A 59 -2.61 10.79 5.93
N ASP A 60 -3.89 10.88 5.52
CA ASP A 60 -4.67 9.69 5.21
C ASP A 60 -4.19 9.03 3.91
N GLY A 61 -4.67 7.79 3.68
CA GLY A 61 -4.20 7.00 2.55
C GLY A 61 -4.55 7.60 1.20
N ILE A 62 -5.70 8.25 1.07
CA ILE A 62 -6.11 8.85 -0.20
C ILE A 62 -5.23 10.04 -0.54
N SER A 63 -4.94 10.89 0.44
CA SER A 63 -4.01 12.01 0.26
C SER A 63 -2.61 11.50 -0.08
N PHE A 64 -2.19 10.42 0.56
CA PHE A 64 -0.91 9.78 0.27
C PHE A 64 -0.84 9.30 -1.18
N VAL A 65 -1.90 8.63 -1.67
CA VAL A 65 -1.96 8.19 -3.06
C VAL A 65 -1.82 9.37 -4.02
N LYS A 66 -2.53 10.47 -3.75
CA LYS A 66 -2.46 11.66 -4.59
C LYS A 66 -1.04 12.20 -4.66
N GLU A 67 -0.35 12.24 -3.54
CA GLU A 67 1.05 12.71 -3.50
C GLU A 67 1.97 11.79 -4.29
N VAL A 68 1.84 10.47 -4.10
CA VAL A 68 2.68 9.49 -4.80
C VAL A 68 2.49 9.60 -6.31
N LYS A 69 1.25 9.78 -6.76
CA LYS A 69 0.95 9.84 -8.20
C LYS A 69 1.48 11.10 -8.88
N GLN A 70 1.88 12.10 -8.11
CA GLN A 70 2.54 13.29 -8.65
C GLN A 70 4.06 13.14 -8.69
N MET A 71 4.60 12.08 -8.09
CA MET A 71 6.05 11.85 -8.08
C MET A 71 6.46 11.11 -9.36
N GLN A 72 7.42 11.67 -10.07
CA GLN A 72 7.88 11.16 -11.37
C GLN A 72 8.21 9.68 -11.33
N ASN A 73 8.90 9.24 -10.29
CA ASN A 73 9.41 7.87 -10.20
C ASN A 73 8.36 6.86 -9.76
N TYR A 74 7.20 7.32 -9.27
CA TYR A 74 6.20 6.42 -8.66
C TYR A 74 4.81 6.55 -9.25
N LYS A 75 4.62 7.43 -10.25
CA LYS A 75 3.27 7.67 -10.78
C LYS A 75 2.64 6.44 -11.43
N PHE A 76 3.43 5.48 -11.85
CA PHE A 76 2.93 4.22 -12.42
C PHE A 76 3.02 3.04 -11.47
N THR A 77 3.54 3.24 -10.26
CA THR A 77 3.61 2.18 -9.26
C THR A 77 2.20 1.81 -8.81
N PRO A 78 1.81 0.53 -8.87
CA PRO A 78 0.47 0.15 -8.43
C PRO A 78 0.32 0.35 -6.92
N ILE A 79 -0.87 0.77 -6.52
CA ILE A 79 -1.20 1.00 -5.11
C ILE A 79 -2.46 0.23 -4.79
N MET A 80 -2.41 -0.57 -3.72
CA MET A 80 -3.56 -1.28 -3.18
C MET A 80 -3.94 -0.65 -1.85
N MET A 81 -5.21 -0.30 -1.70
CA MET A 81 -5.73 0.28 -0.46
C MET A 81 -6.29 -0.81 0.43
N LEU A 82 -6.08 -0.67 1.74
CA LEU A 82 -6.68 -1.53 2.76
C LEU A 82 -7.53 -0.67 3.67
N THR A 83 -8.73 -1.15 4.01
CA THR A 83 -9.63 -0.40 4.87
C THR A 83 -10.53 -1.33 5.68
N THR A 84 -10.97 -0.89 6.84
CA THR A 84 -12.02 -1.57 7.60
C THR A 84 -13.41 -1.17 7.12
N GLU A 85 -13.50 -0.18 6.23
CA GLU A 85 -14.76 0.38 5.75
C GLU A 85 -15.07 -0.10 4.35
N SER A 86 -16.34 -0.38 4.09
CA SER A 86 -16.84 -0.69 2.75
C SER A 86 -17.59 0.52 2.17
N ASP A 87 -17.10 1.72 2.48
CA ASP A 87 -17.69 2.98 2.02
C ASP A 87 -17.38 3.17 0.54
N ASP A 88 -18.41 3.10 -0.28
CA ASP A 88 -18.26 3.24 -1.73
C ASP A 88 -17.77 4.61 -2.15
N ALA A 89 -18.12 5.66 -1.40
CA ALA A 89 -17.65 7.01 -1.69
C ALA A 89 -16.14 7.11 -1.50
N ARG A 90 -15.62 6.55 -0.40
CA ARG A 90 -14.17 6.53 -0.14
C ARG A 90 -13.43 5.67 -1.16
N LYS A 91 -14.03 4.56 -1.55
CA LYS A 91 -13.45 3.67 -2.56
C LYS A 91 -13.34 4.40 -3.91
N ARG A 92 -14.40 5.09 -4.33
CA ARG A 92 -14.36 5.87 -5.57
C ARG A 92 -13.33 6.98 -5.49
N GLU A 93 -13.21 7.63 -4.34
CA GLU A 93 -12.22 8.68 -4.11
C GLU A 93 -10.80 8.15 -4.24
N GLY A 94 -10.53 6.97 -3.66
CA GLY A 94 -9.23 6.33 -3.77
C GLY A 94 -8.91 5.91 -5.20
N GLN A 95 -9.90 5.36 -5.90
CA GLN A 95 -9.73 4.98 -7.32
C GLN A 95 -9.46 6.19 -8.19
N ALA A 96 -10.18 7.29 -7.95
CA ALA A 96 -9.97 8.54 -8.69
C ALA A 96 -8.60 9.13 -8.41
N ALA A 97 -8.06 8.92 -7.21
CA ALA A 97 -6.73 9.37 -6.84
C ALA A 97 -5.62 8.53 -7.48
N GLY A 98 -5.95 7.33 -7.96
CA GLY A 98 -5.01 6.49 -8.67
C GLY A 98 -4.75 5.12 -8.06
N ALA A 99 -5.48 4.72 -7.02
CA ALA A 99 -5.34 3.38 -6.44
C ALA A 99 -5.89 2.35 -7.43
N ARG A 100 -5.15 1.26 -7.62
CA ARG A 100 -5.50 0.24 -8.60
C ARG A 100 -6.36 -0.88 -8.00
N ALA A 101 -6.19 -1.15 -6.71
CA ALA A 101 -6.90 -2.23 -6.04
C ALA A 101 -7.37 -1.78 -4.67
N TRP A 102 -8.34 -2.51 -4.13
CA TRP A 102 -8.96 -2.18 -2.84
C TRP A 102 -9.30 -3.48 -2.12
N MET A 103 -8.90 -3.60 -0.86
CA MET A 103 -9.18 -4.78 -0.06
C MET A 103 -9.73 -4.37 1.29
N VAL A 104 -10.76 -5.06 1.77
CA VAL A 104 -11.41 -4.77 3.05
C VAL A 104 -10.84 -5.66 4.14
N LYS A 105 -10.53 -5.08 5.29
CA LYS A 105 -10.10 -5.82 6.48
C LYS A 105 -11.33 -6.33 7.24
N PRO A 106 -11.27 -7.48 7.88
CA PRO A 106 -10.15 -8.43 7.87
C PRO A 106 -10.06 -9.20 6.56
N PHE A 107 -8.86 -9.56 6.18
CA PHE A 107 -8.61 -10.35 4.97
C PHE A 107 -7.81 -11.59 5.33
N LYS A 108 -7.84 -12.58 4.45
CA LYS A 108 -7.01 -13.77 4.60
C LYS A 108 -5.65 -13.51 3.94
N VAL A 109 -4.61 -14.09 4.53
CA VAL A 109 -3.24 -13.95 4.00
C VAL A 109 -3.18 -14.39 2.53
N GLU A 110 -3.87 -15.48 2.19
CA GLU A 110 -3.92 -15.98 0.81
C GLU A 110 -4.51 -14.95 -0.15
N GLN A 111 -5.54 -14.22 0.28
CA GLN A 111 -6.14 -13.15 -0.53
C GLN A 111 -5.14 -12.02 -0.77
N LEU A 112 -4.46 -11.62 0.29
CA LEU A 112 -3.44 -10.57 0.20
C LEU A 112 -2.33 -10.97 -0.77
N LEU A 113 -1.77 -12.16 -0.58
CA LEU A 113 -0.66 -12.64 -1.42
C LEU A 113 -1.08 -12.81 -2.87
N GLY A 114 -2.31 -13.29 -3.10
CA GLY A 114 -2.84 -13.40 -4.46
C GLY A 114 -2.96 -12.06 -5.16
N ALA A 115 -3.47 -11.05 -4.47
CA ALA A 115 -3.59 -9.71 -5.01
C ALA A 115 -2.21 -9.09 -5.28
N VAL A 116 -1.28 -9.28 -4.35
CA VAL A 116 0.09 -8.79 -4.48
C VAL A 116 0.76 -9.40 -5.71
N GLN A 117 0.61 -10.70 -5.89
CA GLN A 117 1.21 -11.39 -7.03
C GLN A 117 0.71 -10.80 -8.35
N LYS A 118 -0.60 -10.56 -8.46
CA LYS A 118 -1.19 -9.98 -9.66
C LYS A 118 -0.69 -8.56 -9.93
N LEU A 119 -0.60 -7.74 -8.89
CA LEU A 119 -0.20 -6.34 -9.02
C LEU A 119 1.29 -6.19 -9.29
N CYS A 120 2.10 -7.13 -8.83
CA CYS A 120 3.56 -7.12 -9.05
C CYS A 120 3.99 -7.78 -10.33
N MET A 121 3.09 -8.36 -11.10
CA MET A 121 3.44 -8.97 -12.39
C MET A 121 3.90 -7.91 -13.37
N PRO A 122 4.91 -8.23 -14.19
CA PRO A 122 5.39 -7.31 -15.22
C PRO A 122 4.32 -6.95 -16.23
#